data_6346374e715674c1b2bd9dd1b553732e
#
_entry.id   6346374e715674c1b2bd9dd1b553732e
#
_cell.length_a   1.000
_cell.length_b   1.000
_cell.length_c   1.000
_cell.angle_alpha   90.00
_cell.angle_beta   90.00
_cell.angle_gamma   90.00
#
_symmetry.space_group_name_H-M   'P 1'
#
loop_
_entity.id
_entity.type
_entity.pdbx_description
1 polymer ?
#
loop_
_entity_poly.entity_id
_entity_poly.type
_entity_poly.pdbx_seq_one_letter_code
_entity_poly.pdbx_strand_id
1 'polypeptide(L)'
;MVALLLTSALPLFATKGVFQGRLVEGTKREAGRYIYVAGRGGFMRRVNIQRCRVRFGPDVPSSQRVASASESLRDNAEVRVTAEQGNNGEWMASDIVILKLPELDKARLLI
;
A
#
# COMPACT_ATOMS: atom_id res chain seq x y z
N MET A 1 -31.51 18.44 -22.72
CA MET A 1 -30.98 18.22 -22.42
C MET A 1 -30.32 17.67 -21.82
N VAL A 2 -30.21 17.64 -21.75
CA VAL A 2 -29.45 17.15 -21.24
C VAL A 2 -28.82 16.88 -20.49
N ALA A 3 -28.85 16.91 -20.23
CA ALA A 3 -28.12 16.70 -19.53
C ALA A 3 -27.69 16.00 -19.03
N LEU A 4 -27.63 15.79 -19.10
CA LEU A 4 -27.09 15.16 -18.56
C LEU A 4 -26.25 14.75 -18.36
N LEU A 5 -26.13 14.80 -18.66
CA LEU A 5 -25.26 14.44 -18.50
C LEU A 5 -24.58 14.40 -17.73
N LEU A 6 -24.55 14.59 -17.62
CA LEU A 6 -23.78 14.70 -16.97
C LEU A 6 -23.51 14.07 -16.15
N THR A 7 -23.79 13.84 -16.00
CA THR A 7 -23.51 13.37 -15.24
C THR A 7 -22.84 12.53 -15.13
N SER A 8 -22.71 12.22 -15.51
CA SER A 8 -22.03 11.49 -15.53
C SER A 8 -21.01 11.46 -15.04
N ALA A 9 -20.67 11.79 -15.09
CA ALA A 9 -19.54 12.02 -14.76
C ALA A 9 -19.18 11.58 -13.55
N LEU A 10 -19.61 11.40 -12.98
CA LEU A 10 -19.45 11.15 -11.83
C LEU A 10 -18.74 10.10 -11.44
N PRO A 11 -18.58 9.39 -12.01
CA PRO A 11 -17.88 8.40 -11.65
C PRO A 11 -16.76 8.51 -11.17
N LEU A 12 -16.72 9.03 -11.73
CA LEU A 12 -15.90 9.70 -11.37
C LEU A 12 -15.66 9.53 -10.02
N PHE A 13 -16.34 9.02 -9.42
CA PHE A 13 -16.36 8.93 -8.13
C PHE A 13 -15.65 7.81 -7.64
N ALA A 14 -14.47 7.75 -7.99
CA ALA A 14 -13.57 6.89 -7.30
C ALA A 14 -13.62 7.28 -5.84
N THR A 15 -13.84 6.35 -5.00
CA THR A 15 -13.78 6.56 -3.58
C THR A 15 -12.33 6.69 -3.18
N LYS A 16 -11.98 7.81 -2.57
CA LYS A 16 -10.62 7.98 -2.08
C LYS A 16 -10.55 7.48 -0.65
N GLY A 17 -9.41 6.90 -0.31
CA GLY A 17 -9.22 6.41 1.05
C GLY A 17 -7.77 6.46 1.46
N VAL A 18 -7.58 6.61 2.77
CA VAL A 18 -6.27 6.49 3.38
C VAL A 18 -6.40 5.45 4.46
N PHE A 19 -5.60 4.41 4.38
CA PHE A 19 -5.67 3.37 5.39
C PHE A 19 -4.28 2.93 5.80
N GLN A 20 -4.21 2.37 6.98
CA GLN A 20 -2.95 2.03 7.59
C GLN A 20 -3.01 0.59 8.04
N GLY A 21 -1.93 -0.13 7.87
CA GLY A 21 -1.91 -1.51 8.30
C GLY A 21 -0.55 -2.14 8.06
N ARG A 22 -0.54 -3.44 8.19
CA ARG A 22 0.68 -4.23 8.07
C ARG A 22 0.61 -5.06 6.80
N LEU A 23 1.72 -5.12 6.07
CA LEU A 23 1.79 -5.97 4.91
C LEU A 23 1.81 -7.43 5.31
N VAL A 24 1.11 -8.25 4.57
CA VAL A 24 0.99 -9.67 4.87
C VAL A 24 1.40 -10.50 3.67
N GLU A 25 1.41 -11.77 3.89
CA GLU A 25 2.03 -12.75 3.00
C GLU A 25 1.77 -12.63 1.51
N GLY A 26 0.62 -12.21 1.11
CA GLY A 26 0.29 -12.11 -0.31
C GLY A 26 1.26 -11.26 -1.12
N THR A 27 1.94 -10.32 -0.45
CA THR A 27 2.85 -9.40 -1.11
C THR A 27 3.91 -10.09 -1.95
N LYS A 28 4.43 -11.19 -1.47
CA LYS A 28 5.51 -11.87 -2.19
C LYS A 28 5.08 -12.47 -3.50
N ARG A 29 3.87 -13.00 -3.56
CA ARG A 29 3.42 -13.72 -4.75
C ARG A 29 3.08 -12.80 -5.89
N GLU A 30 2.71 -11.58 -5.58
CA GLU A 30 2.29 -10.64 -6.60
C GLU A 30 3.19 -9.41 -6.56
N ALA A 31 4.46 -9.64 -6.31
CA ALA A 31 5.43 -8.56 -6.19
C ALA A 31 5.41 -7.66 -7.42
N GLY A 32 5.43 -6.37 -7.17
CA GLY A 32 5.41 -5.39 -8.24
C GLY A 32 4.03 -5.04 -8.76
N ARG A 33 3.01 -5.76 -8.32
CA ARG A 33 1.66 -5.50 -8.81
C ARG A 33 0.66 -5.24 -7.68
N TYR A 34 0.66 -6.11 -6.68
CA TYR A 34 -0.29 -6.00 -5.59
C TYR A 34 0.39 -6.18 -4.25
N ILE A 35 -0.15 -5.52 -3.25
CA ILE A 35 0.21 -5.80 -1.87
C ILE A 35 -1.09 -6.05 -1.11
N TYR A 36 -0.96 -6.75 0.01
CA TYR A 36 -2.09 -7.04 0.88
C TYR A 36 -1.83 -6.34 2.21
N VAL A 37 -2.75 -5.48 2.61
CA VAL A 37 -2.61 -4.69 3.82
C VAL A 37 -3.66 -5.13 4.82
N ALA A 38 -3.20 -5.63 5.97
CA ALA A 38 -4.09 -6.04 7.05
C ALA A 38 -4.24 -4.88 8.01
N GLY A 39 -5.45 -4.38 8.12
CA GLY A 39 -5.74 -3.27 9.02
C GLY A 39 -6.30 -3.76 10.34
N ARG A 40 -6.82 -2.83 11.10
CA ARG A 40 -7.43 -3.10 12.37
C ARG A 40 -8.59 -4.07 12.21
N GLY A 41 -8.75 -4.97 13.16
CA GLY A 41 -9.85 -5.91 13.11
C GLY A 41 -9.68 -7.04 12.11
N GLY A 42 -8.48 -7.18 11.56
CA GLY A 42 -8.21 -8.25 10.61
C GLY A 42 -8.73 -7.98 9.20
N PHE A 43 -9.18 -6.77 8.94
CA PHE A 43 -9.66 -6.40 7.63
C PHE A 43 -8.49 -6.35 6.67
N MET A 44 -8.56 -7.09 5.56
CA MET A 44 -7.46 -7.15 4.61
C MET A 44 -7.88 -6.52 3.30
N ARG A 45 -7.01 -5.70 2.73
CA ARG A 45 -7.25 -5.08 1.44
C ARG A 45 -6.14 -5.43 0.48
N ARG A 46 -6.51 -5.80 -0.71
CA ARG A 46 -5.56 -5.97 -1.81
C ARG A 46 -5.46 -4.63 -2.54
N VAL A 47 -4.25 -4.16 -2.74
CA VAL A 47 -4.01 -2.85 -3.31
C VAL A 47 -3.07 -2.97 -4.50
N ASN A 48 -3.46 -2.39 -5.62
CA ASN A 48 -2.63 -2.35 -6.81
C ASN A 48 -1.61 -1.25 -6.65
N ILE A 49 -0.33 -1.58 -6.81
CA ILE A 49 0.76 -0.63 -6.58
C ILE A 49 1.54 -0.30 -7.86
N GLN A 50 1.00 -0.62 -9.01
CA GLN A 50 1.74 -0.44 -10.26
C GLN A 50 2.12 1.00 -10.56
N ARG A 51 1.35 1.94 -10.07
CA ARG A 51 1.59 3.36 -10.35
C ARG A 51 1.76 4.17 -9.07
N CYS A 52 2.16 3.54 -8.00
CA CYS A 52 2.25 4.26 -6.76
C CYS A 52 3.68 4.72 -6.48
N ARG A 53 3.76 5.78 -5.70
CA ARG A 53 5.03 6.25 -5.17
C ARG A 53 5.20 5.61 -3.80
N VAL A 54 6.37 5.08 -3.53
CA VAL A 54 6.66 4.48 -2.24
C VAL A 54 7.81 5.25 -1.61
N ARG A 55 7.65 5.63 -0.37
CA ARG A 55 8.70 6.38 0.32
C ARG A 55 8.74 5.98 1.79
N PHE A 56 9.89 6.22 2.41
CA PHE A 56 10.03 5.99 3.84
C PHE A 56 9.43 7.16 4.60
N GLY A 57 8.72 6.87 5.67
CA GLY A 57 8.29 7.89 6.60
C GLY A 57 9.44 8.35 7.47
N PRO A 58 9.27 9.47 8.15
CA PRO A 58 10.37 10.05 8.95
C PRO A 58 10.79 9.20 10.14
N ASP A 59 9.94 8.30 10.59
CA ASP A 59 10.27 7.48 11.75
C ASP A 59 11.05 6.22 11.41
N VAL A 60 11.31 5.96 10.14
CA VAL A 60 12.15 4.82 9.76
C VAL A 60 13.59 5.24 9.89
N PRO A 61 14.37 4.60 10.77
CA PRO A 61 15.77 4.98 10.96
C PRO A 61 16.57 4.78 9.68
N SER A 62 17.53 5.66 9.46
CA SER A 62 18.37 5.55 8.26
C SER A 62 19.12 4.23 8.22
N SER A 63 19.43 3.66 9.37
CA SER A 63 20.09 2.35 9.43
C SER A 63 19.26 1.23 8.83
N GLN A 64 17.94 1.41 8.73
CA GLN A 64 17.06 0.41 8.16
C GLN A 64 16.76 0.67 6.68
N ARG A 65 17.21 1.79 6.16
CA ARG A 65 16.95 2.14 4.77
C ARG A 65 18.06 1.61 3.87
N VAL A 66 18.24 0.28 3.92
CA VAL A 66 19.33 -0.35 3.18
C VAL A 66 18.98 -0.67 1.74
N ALA A 67 17.71 -0.59 1.41
CA ALA A 67 17.24 -0.79 0.04
C ALA A 67 16.28 0.35 -0.29
N SER A 68 15.84 0.42 -1.53
CA SER A 68 14.87 1.45 -1.90
C SER A 68 13.57 1.22 -1.14
N ALA A 69 12.74 2.26 -1.06
CA ALA A 69 11.47 2.14 -0.38
C ALA A 69 10.58 1.07 -1.04
N SER A 70 10.57 1.04 -2.39
CA SER A 70 9.79 0.02 -3.08
C SER A 70 10.23 -1.39 -2.73
N GLU A 71 11.52 -1.59 -2.61
CA GLU A 71 12.05 -2.91 -2.29
C GLU A 71 11.87 -3.27 -0.83
N SER A 72 11.46 -2.31 -0.01
CA SER A 72 11.26 -2.53 1.41
C SER A 72 9.81 -2.88 1.74
N LEU A 73 8.96 -3.02 0.73
CA LEU A 73 7.58 -3.46 0.93
C LEU A 73 7.59 -4.97 1.14
N ARG A 74 7.77 -5.37 2.37
CA ARG A 74 7.85 -6.79 2.72
C ARG A 74 6.93 -7.08 3.89
N ASP A 75 6.71 -8.36 4.14
CA ASP A 75 5.79 -8.78 5.18
C ASP A 75 6.14 -8.14 6.52
N ASN A 76 5.10 -7.74 7.22
CA ASN A 76 5.17 -7.12 8.54
C ASN A 76 5.61 -5.66 8.55
N ALA A 77 5.90 -5.06 7.40
CA ALA A 77 6.12 -3.63 7.35
C ALA A 77 4.80 -2.91 7.58
N GLU A 78 4.82 -1.84 8.36
CA GLU A 78 3.62 -1.02 8.58
C GLU A 78 3.62 0.11 7.59
N VAL A 79 2.50 0.30 6.92
CA VAL A 79 2.40 1.29 5.86
C VAL A 79 1.14 2.12 6.00
N ARG A 80 1.17 3.31 5.44
CA ARG A 80 -0.01 4.13 5.22
C ARG A 80 -0.21 4.24 3.72
N VAL A 81 -1.38 3.86 3.26
CA VAL A 81 -1.68 3.82 1.83
C VAL A 81 -2.71 4.88 1.50
N THR A 82 -2.42 5.69 0.49
CA THR A 82 -3.40 6.60 -0.10
C THR A 82 -3.80 5.98 -1.42
N ALA A 83 -5.09 5.75 -1.60
CA ALA A 83 -5.56 5.02 -2.77
C ALA A 83 -6.93 5.49 -3.21
N GLU A 84 -7.30 5.10 -4.41
CA GLU A 84 -8.65 5.34 -4.93
C GLU A 84 -9.23 4.00 -5.33
N GLN A 85 -10.49 3.81 -5.02
CA GLN A 85 -11.20 2.59 -5.41
C GLN A 85 -11.98 2.86 -6.68
N GLY A 86 -11.70 2.09 -7.71
CA GLY A 86 -12.36 2.25 -8.98
C GLY A 86 -13.71 1.56 -9.02
N ASN A 87 -14.37 1.65 -10.17
CA ASN A 87 -15.69 1.06 -10.36
C ASN A 87 -15.70 -0.45 -10.16
N ASN A 88 -14.59 -1.08 -10.41
CA ASN A 88 -14.48 -2.53 -10.25
C ASN A 88 -14.16 -2.92 -8.81
N GLY A 89 -14.09 -1.95 -7.90
CA GLY A 89 -13.78 -2.23 -6.51
C GLY A 89 -12.31 -2.36 -6.20
N GLU A 90 -11.45 -2.23 -7.20
CA GLU A 90 -10.01 -2.38 -6.99
C GLU A 90 -9.42 -1.10 -6.42
N TRP A 91 -8.57 -1.25 -5.40
CA TRP A 91 -7.86 -0.11 -4.84
C TRP A 91 -6.58 0.13 -5.62
N MET A 92 -6.40 1.34 -6.10
CA MET A 92 -5.21 1.75 -6.84
C MET A 92 -4.45 2.74 -5.99
N ALA A 93 -3.31 2.36 -5.48
CA ALA A 93 -2.53 3.24 -4.63
C ALA A 93 -1.84 4.32 -5.44
N SER A 94 -1.83 5.51 -4.90
CA SER A 94 -1.07 6.61 -5.46
C SER A 94 0.18 6.89 -4.62
N ASP A 95 0.12 6.57 -3.33
CA ASP A 95 1.22 6.85 -2.42
C ASP A 95 1.23 5.85 -1.29
N ILE A 96 2.41 5.37 -0.94
CA ILE A 96 2.58 4.48 0.20
C ILE A 96 3.74 5.03 1.02
N VAL A 97 3.48 5.25 2.30
CA VAL A 97 4.51 5.68 3.24
C VAL A 97 4.80 4.49 4.15
N ILE A 98 6.06 4.09 4.20
CA ILE A 98 6.48 3.03 5.11
C ILE A 98 6.67 3.67 6.48
N LEU A 99 5.86 3.25 7.43
CA LEU A 99 5.89 3.82 8.78
C LEU A 99 6.88 3.10 9.67
N LYS A 100 7.01 1.79 9.46
CA LYS A 100 7.87 0.99 10.30
C LYS A 100 8.28 -0.26 9.55
N LEU A 101 9.52 -0.64 9.67
CA LEU A 101 10.01 -1.89 9.08
C LEU A 101 10.16 -2.92 10.18
N PRO A 102 9.99 -4.20 9.86
CA PRO A 102 10.19 -5.25 10.85
C PRO A 102 11.67 -5.31 11.19
N GLU A 103 11.96 -5.66 12.42
CA GLU A 103 13.34 -5.83 12.83
C GLU A 103 13.94 -7.02 12.12
N LEU A 104 15.23 -6.94 11.85
CA LEU A 104 15.92 -8.06 11.26
C LEU A 104 16.00 -9.18 12.29
N ASP A 105 15.75 -10.39 11.83
CA ASP A 105 15.84 -11.55 12.68
C ASP A 105 17.32 -11.88 12.86
N LYS A 106 17.84 -11.64 14.04
CA LYS A 106 19.24 -11.87 14.32
C LYS A 106 19.64 -13.32 14.11
N ALA A 107 18.74 -14.24 14.33
CA ALA A 107 19.05 -15.65 14.11
C ALA A 107 19.35 -15.91 12.62
N ARG A 108 18.69 -15.21 11.74
CA ARG A 108 18.95 -15.34 10.31
C ARG A 108 20.32 -14.77 9.94
N LEU A 109 20.74 -13.76 10.65
CA LEU A 109 22.00 -13.12 10.34
C LEU A 109 23.20 -13.98 10.76
N LEU A 110 22.96 -14.93 11.64
CA LEU A 110 24.01 -15.78 12.13
C LEU A 110 24.20 -17.06 11.32
N ILE A 111 23.35 -17.26 10.35
CA ILE A 111 23.43 -18.43 9.49
C ILE A 111 24.22 -18.11 8.19
#